data_a3375349981fdecc7ee5ce6cb3e14e55
#
_entry.id   a3375349981fdecc7ee5ce6cb3e14e55
#
_cell.length_a   1.000
_cell.length_b   1.000
_cell.length_c   1.000
_cell.angle_alpha   90.00
_cell.angle_beta   90.00
_cell.angle_gamma   90.00
#
_symmetry.space_group_name_H-M   'P 1'
#
loop_
_entity.id
_entity.type
_entity.pdbx_description
1 polymer ?
#
loop_
_entity_poly.entity_id
_entity_poly.type
_entity_poly.pdbx_seq_one_letter_code
_entity_poly.pdbx_strand_id
1 'polypeptide(L)'
;MATLAEKNQRAALDAIIVNIFSTYLYKINNVITNIYMKKIKNRIFVDKKINSNDQIILDADQIHYLKSVLRTKKNDYVSVFNRELLFMTKVIDITKKTCELEIIDHKKIESEDHNITLFFSPIKRTPLEIMIQKCSEIGISIFQPVIMERTNMKNVNFERLRLIAVEACEQSNRNKIPEINKPISFATMINDNSLAGYLYCSLDNNEEKIKNMKLTKNEAIGIIIGPEGDFSAKEYESLKSKKKSIGVTLGPNILKSETAAITATSIIMDKIYNA
;
A
#
# COMPACT_ATOMS: atom_id res chain seq x y z
N MET A 1 -46.10 -22.69 37.11
CA MET A 1 -45.51 -21.40 36.68
C MET A 1 -44.04 -21.41 37.06
N ALA A 2 -43.12 -21.29 36.11
CA ALA A 2 -41.67 -21.23 36.44
C ALA A 2 -41.38 -19.93 37.20
N THR A 3 -40.59 -20.02 38.27
CA THR A 3 -40.22 -18.89 39.10
C THR A 3 -39.34 -17.89 38.31
N LEU A 4 -39.26 -16.66 38.76
CA LEU A 4 -38.45 -15.61 38.13
C LEU A 4 -36.94 -16.05 38.07
N ALA A 5 -36.50 -16.78 39.10
CA ALA A 5 -35.16 -17.35 39.19
C ALA A 5 -34.89 -18.39 38.08
N GLU A 6 -35.80 -19.29 37.81
CA GLU A 6 -35.69 -20.30 36.76
C GLU A 6 -35.64 -19.68 35.36
N LYS A 7 -36.44 -18.60 35.12
CA LYS A 7 -36.38 -17.85 33.86
C LYS A 7 -35.04 -17.15 33.66
N ASN A 8 -34.49 -16.54 34.71
CA ASN A 8 -33.18 -15.88 34.63
C ASN A 8 -32.02 -16.88 34.42
N GLN A 9 -32.12 -18.06 35.05
CA GLN A 9 -31.13 -19.13 34.90
C GLN A 9 -31.14 -19.73 33.47
N ARG A 10 -32.35 -19.86 32.90
CA ARG A 10 -32.51 -20.33 31.51
C ARG A 10 -31.98 -19.30 30.49
N ALA A 11 -32.27 -18.01 30.70
CA ALA A 11 -31.72 -16.95 29.83
C ALA A 11 -30.21 -16.85 29.90
N ALA A 12 -29.59 -17.04 31.09
CA ALA A 12 -28.15 -17.07 31.25
C ALA A 12 -27.52 -18.30 30.55
N LEU A 13 -28.17 -19.45 30.59
CA LEU A 13 -27.73 -20.69 29.92
C LEU A 13 -27.81 -20.52 28.41
N ASP A 14 -28.90 -19.96 27.88
CA ASP A 14 -29.07 -19.67 26.46
C ASP A 14 -28.03 -18.68 25.94
N ALA A 15 -27.68 -17.64 26.70
CA ALA A 15 -26.61 -16.69 26.36
C ALA A 15 -25.23 -17.35 26.34
N ILE A 16 -24.95 -18.26 27.28
CA ILE A 16 -23.69 -19.03 27.29
C ILE A 16 -23.62 -19.94 26.06
N ILE A 17 -24.70 -20.66 25.72
CA ILE A 17 -24.77 -21.55 24.56
C ILE A 17 -24.55 -20.76 23.26
N VAL A 18 -25.21 -19.63 23.11
CA VAL A 18 -25.04 -18.74 21.94
C VAL A 18 -23.59 -18.26 21.83
N ASN A 19 -22.97 -17.88 22.94
CA ASN A 19 -21.58 -17.42 22.96
C ASN A 19 -20.59 -18.53 22.62
N ILE A 20 -20.77 -19.72 23.15
CA ILE A 20 -19.97 -20.90 22.82
C ILE A 20 -20.13 -21.26 21.34
N PHE A 21 -21.35 -21.27 20.81
CA PHE A 21 -21.65 -21.60 19.43
C PHE A 21 -21.07 -20.55 18.46
N SER A 22 -21.18 -19.28 18.78
CA SER A 22 -20.58 -18.19 17.99
C SER A 22 -19.05 -18.26 17.98
N THR A 23 -18.44 -18.57 19.13
CA THR A 23 -16.98 -18.75 19.23
C THR A 23 -16.50 -19.96 18.43
N TYR A 24 -17.25 -21.05 18.44
CA TYR A 24 -16.93 -22.25 17.67
C TYR A 24 -17.07 -22.02 16.16
N LEU A 25 -18.14 -21.36 15.73
CA LEU A 25 -18.34 -20.95 14.33
C LEU A 25 -17.24 -20.00 13.86
N TYR A 26 -16.85 -19.03 14.68
CA TYR A 26 -15.73 -18.15 14.38
C TYR A 26 -14.42 -18.89 14.19
N LYS A 27 -14.11 -19.89 15.06
CA LYS A 27 -12.91 -20.73 14.92
C LYS A 27 -12.95 -21.59 13.67
N ILE A 28 -14.09 -22.22 13.37
CA ILE A 28 -14.28 -23.03 12.17
C ILE A 28 -14.12 -22.17 10.91
N ASN A 29 -14.75 -20.99 10.86
CA ASN A 29 -14.61 -20.07 9.73
C ASN A 29 -13.15 -19.64 9.54
N ASN A 30 -12.42 -19.32 10.63
CA ASN A 30 -11.01 -19.00 10.54
C ASN A 30 -10.15 -20.15 10.00
N VAL A 31 -10.44 -21.40 10.38
CA VAL A 31 -9.73 -22.57 9.84
C VAL A 31 -10.04 -22.76 8.36
N ILE A 32 -11.30 -22.65 7.97
CA ILE A 32 -11.74 -22.72 6.59
C ILE A 32 -11.08 -21.61 5.75
N THR A 33 -11.15 -20.36 6.23
CA THR A 33 -10.52 -19.22 5.56
C THR A 33 -9.02 -19.43 5.39
N ASN A 34 -8.32 -19.94 6.42
CA ASN A 34 -6.89 -20.23 6.32
C ASN A 34 -6.56 -21.35 5.31
N ILE A 35 -7.41 -22.37 5.20
CA ILE A 35 -7.25 -23.45 4.20
C ILE A 35 -7.40 -22.87 2.79
N TYR A 36 -8.39 -22.01 2.56
CA TYR A 36 -8.61 -21.37 1.27
C TYR A 36 -7.53 -20.34 0.95
N MET A 37 -7.09 -19.55 1.94
CA MET A 37 -6.00 -18.57 1.75
C MET A 37 -4.72 -19.23 1.24
N LYS A 38 -4.40 -20.46 1.68
CA LYS A 38 -3.27 -21.24 1.15
C LYS A 38 -3.43 -21.67 -0.33
N LYS A 39 -4.65 -21.66 -0.85
CA LYS A 39 -4.96 -22.03 -2.26
C LYS A 39 -5.00 -20.82 -3.17
N ILE A 40 -5.07 -19.60 -2.63
CA ILE A 40 -5.10 -18.37 -3.43
C ILE A 40 -3.71 -18.16 -4.02
N LYS A 41 -3.64 -18.14 -5.35
CA LYS A 41 -2.40 -17.88 -6.10
C LYS A 41 -2.36 -16.49 -6.71
N ASN A 42 -3.52 -15.93 -7.01
CA ASN A 42 -3.67 -14.73 -7.80
C ASN A 42 -4.53 -13.71 -7.05
N ARG A 43 -4.20 -12.42 -7.22
CA ARG A 43 -4.93 -11.31 -6.63
C ARG A 43 -5.26 -10.28 -7.69
N ILE A 44 -6.41 -9.63 -7.56
CA ILE A 44 -6.90 -8.58 -8.47
C ILE A 44 -7.49 -7.44 -7.68
N PHE A 45 -7.06 -6.23 -7.97
CA PHE A 45 -7.65 -4.99 -7.45
C PHE A 45 -8.83 -4.55 -8.32
N VAL A 46 -9.93 -4.17 -7.70
CA VAL A 46 -11.12 -3.63 -8.37
C VAL A 46 -11.45 -2.27 -7.75
N ASP A 47 -11.24 -1.18 -8.48
CA ASP A 47 -11.50 0.17 -7.98
C ASP A 47 -13.00 0.53 -8.07
N LYS A 48 -13.84 -0.34 -7.49
CA LYS A 48 -15.29 -0.15 -7.38
C LYS A 48 -15.75 -0.57 -5.99
N LYS A 49 -16.81 0.07 -5.52
CA LYS A 49 -17.46 -0.40 -4.30
C LYS A 49 -18.19 -1.71 -4.62
N ILE A 50 -17.85 -2.75 -3.88
CA ILE A 50 -18.45 -4.08 -3.98
C ILE A 50 -19.02 -4.40 -2.59
N ASN A 51 -20.31 -4.72 -2.52
CA ASN A 51 -20.91 -5.22 -1.29
C ASN A 51 -20.83 -6.76 -1.26
N SER A 52 -20.97 -7.33 -0.07
CA SER A 52 -20.84 -8.79 0.13
C SER A 52 -21.78 -9.66 -0.72
N ASN A 53 -22.89 -9.09 -1.20
CA ASN A 53 -23.89 -9.78 -2.01
C ASN A 53 -23.83 -9.40 -3.50
N ASP A 54 -22.88 -8.57 -3.90
CA ASP A 54 -22.77 -8.11 -5.28
C ASP A 54 -22.02 -9.13 -6.13
N GLN A 55 -22.35 -9.19 -7.42
CA GLN A 55 -21.54 -9.90 -8.39
C GLN A 55 -20.27 -9.11 -8.69
N ILE A 56 -19.10 -9.75 -8.61
CA ILE A 56 -17.83 -9.13 -8.95
C ILE A 56 -17.67 -9.12 -10.47
N ILE A 57 -17.67 -7.93 -11.05
CA ILE A 57 -17.50 -7.73 -12.49
C ILE A 57 -16.08 -7.22 -12.74
N LEU A 58 -15.29 -8.04 -13.44
CA LEU A 58 -13.94 -7.70 -13.91
C LEU A 58 -14.02 -7.02 -15.28
N ASP A 59 -13.10 -6.08 -15.54
CA ASP A 59 -12.94 -5.48 -16.86
C ASP A 59 -12.13 -6.40 -17.82
N ALA A 60 -12.03 -5.99 -19.08
CA ALA A 60 -11.36 -6.78 -20.11
C ALA A 60 -9.86 -6.99 -19.82
N ASP A 61 -9.17 -5.99 -19.26
CA ASP A 61 -7.74 -6.06 -18.95
C ASP A 61 -7.50 -6.99 -17.76
N GLN A 62 -8.34 -6.93 -16.72
CA GLN A 62 -8.33 -7.84 -15.58
C GLN A 62 -8.58 -9.30 -15.98
N ILE A 63 -9.56 -9.52 -16.87
CA ILE A 63 -9.86 -10.87 -17.41
C ILE A 63 -8.67 -11.38 -18.23
N HIS A 64 -8.11 -10.53 -19.10
CA HIS A 64 -6.92 -10.88 -19.87
C HIS A 64 -5.74 -11.23 -18.96
N TYR A 65 -5.50 -10.42 -17.94
CA TYR A 65 -4.42 -10.66 -16.98
C TYR A 65 -4.59 -11.99 -16.24
N LEU A 66 -5.78 -12.26 -15.67
CA LEU A 66 -6.06 -13.55 -15.03
C LEU A 66 -5.88 -14.72 -15.97
N LYS A 67 -6.49 -14.66 -17.17
CA LYS A 67 -6.54 -15.80 -18.09
C LYS A 67 -5.22 -16.06 -18.81
N SER A 68 -4.59 -14.98 -19.34
CA SER A 68 -3.46 -15.11 -20.27
C SER A 68 -2.11 -14.98 -19.56
N VAL A 69 -2.00 -14.10 -18.56
CA VAL A 69 -0.75 -13.87 -17.82
C VAL A 69 -0.65 -14.84 -16.64
N LEU A 70 -1.64 -14.83 -15.76
CA LEU A 70 -1.64 -15.64 -14.54
C LEU A 70 -2.12 -17.09 -14.80
N ARG A 71 -2.67 -17.37 -16.00
CA ARG A 71 -3.12 -18.69 -16.44
C ARG A 71 -4.14 -19.34 -15.50
N THR A 72 -5.00 -18.51 -14.93
CA THR A 72 -6.07 -18.92 -14.01
C THR A 72 -7.07 -19.81 -14.74
N LYS A 73 -7.54 -20.85 -14.05
CA LYS A 73 -8.46 -21.86 -14.58
C LYS A 73 -9.74 -21.93 -13.76
N LYS A 74 -10.76 -22.58 -14.31
CA LYS A 74 -11.97 -22.98 -13.58
C LYS A 74 -11.58 -23.76 -12.31
N ASN A 75 -12.27 -23.46 -11.20
CA ASN A 75 -12.02 -23.95 -9.84
C ASN A 75 -10.76 -23.42 -9.14
N ASP A 76 -9.97 -22.53 -9.75
CA ASP A 76 -8.93 -21.82 -9.03
C ASP A 76 -9.54 -20.80 -8.05
N TYR A 77 -8.76 -20.44 -7.04
CA TYR A 77 -9.12 -19.41 -6.07
C TYR A 77 -8.35 -18.13 -6.38
N VAL A 78 -9.11 -17.02 -6.41
CA VAL A 78 -8.58 -15.67 -6.66
C VAL A 78 -9.00 -14.78 -5.51
N SER A 79 -8.09 -13.96 -5.02
CA SER A 79 -8.42 -12.88 -4.10
C SER A 79 -8.77 -11.62 -4.90
N VAL A 80 -9.95 -11.09 -4.69
CA VAL A 80 -10.36 -9.79 -5.23
C VAL A 80 -10.40 -8.79 -4.09
N PHE A 81 -9.84 -7.61 -4.26
CA PHE A 81 -9.89 -6.59 -3.23
C PHE A 81 -10.19 -5.22 -3.82
N ASN A 82 -10.81 -4.40 -3.01
CA ASN A 82 -11.02 -2.99 -3.27
C ASN A 82 -10.37 -2.16 -2.14
N ARG A 83 -10.79 -0.91 -1.94
CA ARG A 83 -10.24 -0.05 -0.90
C ARG A 83 -10.72 -0.38 0.52
N GLU A 84 -11.77 -1.21 0.67
CA GLU A 84 -12.45 -1.49 1.93
C GLU A 84 -12.46 -2.97 2.30
N LEU A 85 -12.64 -3.84 1.30
CA LEU A 85 -12.89 -5.26 1.49
C LEU A 85 -11.93 -6.13 0.67
N LEU A 86 -11.57 -7.26 1.26
CA LEU A 86 -10.84 -8.34 0.63
C LEU A 86 -11.78 -9.54 0.49
N PHE A 87 -12.06 -9.94 -0.73
CA PHE A 87 -12.91 -11.08 -1.08
C PHE A 87 -12.04 -12.29 -1.43
N MET A 88 -12.45 -13.43 -0.93
CA MET A 88 -11.99 -14.73 -1.38
C MET A 88 -13.00 -15.29 -2.37
N THR A 89 -12.55 -15.54 -3.59
CA THR A 89 -13.43 -16.00 -4.66
C THR A 89 -12.96 -17.30 -5.27
N LYS A 90 -13.90 -18.04 -5.85
CA LYS A 90 -13.65 -19.23 -6.68
C LYS A 90 -14.06 -18.93 -8.11
N VAL A 91 -13.22 -19.30 -9.06
CA VAL A 91 -13.52 -19.16 -10.49
C VAL A 91 -14.52 -20.23 -10.91
N ILE A 92 -15.73 -19.82 -11.23
CA ILE A 92 -16.79 -20.70 -11.73
C ILE A 92 -16.59 -20.96 -13.21
N ASP A 93 -16.29 -19.90 -13.98
CA ASP A 93 -15.90 -20.00 -15.37
C ASP A 93 -14.98 -18.85 -15.78
N ILE A 94 -14.09 -19.11 -16.74
CA ILE A 94 -13.19 -18.08 -17.29
C ILE A 94 -12.90 -18.33 -18.77
N THR A 95 -13.30 -17.36 -19.59
CA THR A 95 -13.05 -17.32 -21.03
C THR A 95 -12.08 -16.18 -21.37
N LYS A 96 -11.90 -15.85 -22.65
CA LYS A 96 -11.15 -14.65 -23.06
C LYS A 96 -11.91 -13.34 -22.85
N LYS A 97 -13.23 -13.39 -22.63
CA LYS A 97 -14.11 -12.21 -22.57
C LYS A 97 -14.86 -12.10 -21.23
N THR A 98 -15.00 -13.20 -20.51
CA THR A 98 -15.80 -13.26 -19.29
C THR A 98 -15.05 -14.00 -18.20
N CYS A 99 -15.24 -13.59 -16.94
CA CYS A 99 -14.81 -14.31 -15.76
C CYS A 99 -15.93 -14.24 -14.73
N GLU A 100 -16.43 -15.41 -14.34
CA GLU A 100 -17.46 -15.55 -13.32
C GLU A 100 -16.81 -16.00 -12.01
N LEU A 101 -17.02 -15.21 -10.96
CA LEU A 101 -16.45 -15.41 -9.63
C LEU A 101 -17.56 -15.61 -8.60
N GLU A 102 -17.47 -16.69 -7.83
CA GLU A 102 -18.29 -16.95 -6.66
C GLU A 102 -17.56 -16.43 -5.41
N ILE A 103 -18.20 -15.55 -4.64
CA ILE A 103 -17.67 -15.09 -3.36
C ILE A 103 -17.83 -16.21 -2.33
N ILE A 104 -16.71 -16.68 -1.77
CA ILE A 104 -16.68 -17.70 -0.72
C ILE A 104 -16.69 -17.04 0.66
N ASP A 105 -15.91 -15.95 0.82
CA ASP A 105 -15.76 -15.22 2.08
C ASP A 105 -15.26 -13.82 1.80
N HIS A 106 -15.40 -12.92 2.77
CA HIS A 106 -14.84 -11.58 2.69
C HIS A 106 -14.45 -11.06 4.07
N LYS A 107 -13.50 -10.14 4.10
CA LYS A 107 -13.12 -9.45 5.33
C LYS A 107 -12.83 -7.97 5.07
N LYS A 108 -13.02 -7.16 6.09
CA LYS A 108 -12.62 -5.76 6.04
C LYS A 108 -11.09 -5.65 6.00
N ILE A 109 -10.60 -4.75 5.17
CA ILE A 109 -9.17 -4.41 5.14
C ILE A 109 -8.89 -3.51 6.35
N GLU A 110 -7.94 -3.92 7.16
CA GLU A 110 -7.44 -3.10 8.26
C GLU A 110 -6.64 -1.91 7.71
N SER A 111 -6.69 -0.78 8.40
CA SER A 111 -5.86 0.37 8.05
C SER A 111 -4.39 0.03 8.28
N GLU A 112 -3.52 0.47 7.38
CA GLU A 112 -2.08 0.45 7.64
C GLU A 112 -1.76 1.52 8.70
N ASP A 113 -0.93 1.15 9.69
CA ASP A 113 -0.55 2.03 10.81
C ASP A 113 0.53 3.07 10.44
N HIS A 114 0.64 3.41 9.15
CA HIS A 114 1.61 4.37 8.67
C HIS A 114 1.08 5.17 7.49
N ASN A 115 1.60 6.39 7.35
CA ASN A 115 1.30 7.27 6.22
C ASN A 115 2.60 7.93 5.72
N ILE A 116 3.23 7.28 4.74
CA ILE A 116 4.51 7.75 4.18
C ILE A 116 4.28 8.35 2.80
N THR A 117 4.68 9.61 2.65
CA THR A 117 4.70 10.31 1.37
C THR A 117 6.11 10.33 0.78
N LEU A 118 6.27 9.79 -0.41
CA LEU A 118 7.51 9.92 -1.18
C LEU A 118 7.42 11.13 -2.12
N PHE A 119 8.13 12.20 -1.78
CA PHE A 119 8.38 13.35 -2.64
C PHE A 119 9.59 13.03 -3.52
N PHE A 120 9.42 13.07 -4.81
CA PHE A 120 10.51 12.73 -5.73
C PHE A 120 10.51 13.61 -6.97
N SER A 121 11.70 13.94 -7.46
CA SER A 121 11.82 14.55 -8.79
C SER A 121 11.55 13.50 -9.85
N PRO A 122 10.71 13.77 -10.88
CA PRO A 122 10.54 12.87 -12.00
C PRO A 122 11.88 12.59 -12.71
N ILE A 123 12.21 11.31 -12.84
CA ILE A 123 13.42 10.78 -13.49
C ILE A 123 13.05 10.02 -14.77
N LYS A 124 14.03 9.50 -15.49
CA LYS A 124 13.81 8.70 -16.70
C LYS A 124 12.83 7.56 -16.46
N ARG A 125 12.10 7.16 -17.51
CA ARG A 125 10.97 6.24 -17.44
C ARG A 125 11.28 4.93 -16.71
N THR A 126 12.29 4.18 -17.13
CA THR A 126 12.57 2.84 -16.55
C THR A 126 12.93 2.91 -15.05
N PRO A 127 13.87 3.77 -14.59
CA PRO A 127 14.13 3.93 -13.16
C PRO A 127 12.91 4.43 -12.38
N LEU A 128 12.07 5.30 -12.98
CA LEU A 128 10.84 5.76 -12.34
C LEU A 128 9.84 4.61 -12.14
N GLU A 129 9.62 3.77 -13.15
CA GLU A 129 8.75 2.59 -13.05
C GLU A 129 9.24 1.63 -11.95
N ILE A 130 10.56 1.40 -11.84
CA ILE A 130 11.19 0.60 -10.77
C ILE A 130 10.95 1.23 -9.39
N MET A 131 11.15 2.55 -9.26
CA MET A 131 10.90 3.29 -8.02
C MET A 131 9.44 3.09 -7.55
N ILE A 132 8.47 3.35 -8.43
CA ILE A 132 7.05 3.19 -8.12
C ILE A 132 6.75 1.74 -7.72
N GLN A 133 7.20 0.77 -8.51
CA GLN A 133 6.99 -0.64 -8.22
C GLN A 133 7.51 -1.01 -6.82
N LYS A 134 8.79 -0.80 -6.57
CA LYS A 134 9.44 -1.27 -5.34
C LYS A 134 8.99 -0.51 -4.10
N CYS A 135 8.81 0.80 -4.20
CA CYS A 135 8.29 1.57 -3.07
C CYS A 135 6.81 1.25 -2.76
N SER A 136 6.01 0.86 -3.77
CA SER A 136 4.66 0.33 -3.54
C SER A 136 4.69 -1.02 -2.81
N GLU A 137 5.56 -1.94 -3.21
CA GLU A 137 5.75 -3.23 -2.54
C GLU A 137 6.14 -3.05 -1.06
N ILE A 138 7.03 -2.08 -0.76
CA ILE A 138 7.59 -1.84 0.58
C ILE A 138 6.59 -1.14 1.50
N GLY A 139 5.74 -0.20 0.98
CA GLY A 139 4.71 0.40 1.83
C GLY A 139 4.47 1.90 1.65
N ILE A 140 4.99 2.58 0.63
CA ILE A 140 4.66 3.99 0.38
C ILE A 140 3.14 4.17 0.23
N SER A 141 2.60 5.18 0.92
CA SER A 141 1.16 5.50 0.88
C SER A 141 0.82 6.52 -0.21
N ILE A 142 1.71 7.48 -0.45
CA ILE A 142 1.51 8.58 -1.40
C ILE A 142 2.80 8.82 -2.17
N PHE A 143 2.70 8.86 -3.49
CA PHE A 143 3.75 9.32 -4.40
C PHE A 143 3.43 10.76 -4.82
N GLN A 144 4.28 11.71 -4.43
CA GLN A 144 4.15 13.12 -4.75
C GLN A 144 5.29 13.58 -5.65
N PRO A 145 5.08 13.67 -6.97
CA PRO A 145 6.07 14.22 -7.89
C PRO A 145 6.31 15.71 -7.61
N VAL A 146 7.58 16.13 -7.60
CA VAL A 146 7.98 17.52 -7.33
C VAL A 146 8.87 18.01 -8.47
N ILE A 147 8.50 19.12 -9.07
CA ILE A 147 9.33 19.80 -10.08
C ILE A 147 10.38 20.64 -9.36
N MET A 148 11.62 20.18 -9.43
CA MET A 148 12.80 20.81 -8.84
C MET A 148 13.63 21.52 -9.93
N GLU A 149 14.58 22.35 -9.55
CA GLU A 149 15.37 23.16 -10.49
C GLU A 149 16.11 22.30 -11.54
N ARG A 150 16.62 21.14 -11.12
CA ARG A 150 17.35 20.21 -11.98
C ARG A 150 16.52 19.03 -12.45
N THR A 151 15.17 19.16 -12.46
CA THR A 151 14.27 18.13 -13.01
C THR A 151 14.37 18.10 -14.53
N ASN A 152 14.82 16.97 -15.08
CA ASN A 152 14.99 16.78 -16.51
C ASN A 152 13.74 16.26 -17.23
N MET A 153 12.86 15.53 -16.52
CA MET A 153 11.68 14.89 -17.09
C MET A 153 10.40 15.66 -16.73
N LYS A 154 9.75 16.23 -17.75
CA LYS A 154 8.48 16.99 -17.55
C LYS A 154 7.23 16.17 -17.90
N ASN A 155 7.37 15.18 -18.78
CA ASN A 155 6.25 14.36 -19.24
C ASN A 155 6.31 12.97 -18.58
N VAL A 156 5.35 12.70 -17.70
CA VAL A 156 5.21 11.42 -16.98
C VAL A 156 3.84 10.84 -17.32
N ASN A 157 3.81 9.57 -17.69
CA ASN A 157 2.55 8.86 -17.89
C ASN A 157 2.02 8.35 -16.54
N PHE A 158 1.20 9.15 -15.87
CA PHE A 158 0.66 8.84 -14.56
C PHE A 158 -0.26 7.62 -14.55
N GLU A 159 -1.02 7.39 -15.63
CA GLU A 159 -1.86 6.19 -15.74
C GLU A 159 -1.00 4.92 -15.73
N ARG A 160 0.11 4.94 -16.46
CA ARG A 160 1.06 3.83 -16.44
C ARG A 160 1.64 3.60 -15.04
N LEU A 161 2.00 4.65 -14.31
CA LEU A 161 2.51 4.53 -12.94
C LEU A 161 1.46 3.95 -11.98
N ARG A 162 0.19 4.33 -12.13
CA ARG A 162 -0.92 3.76 -11.33
C ARG A 162 -1.07 2.27 -11.58
N LEU A 163 -1.03 1.83 -12.82
CA LEU A 163 -1.08 0.40 -13.15
C LEU A 163 0.08 -0.37 -12.52
N ILE A 164 1.30 0.17 -12.57
CA ILE A 164 2.49 -0.44 -11.93
C ILE A 164 2.29 -0.54 -10.41
N ALA A 165 1.77 0.50 -9.77
CA ALA A 165 1.52 0.49 -8.33
C ALA A 165 0.44 -0.55 -7.93
N VAL A 166 -0.62 -0.68 -8.74
CA VAL A 166 -1.66 -1.71 -8.55
C VAL A 166 -1.05 -3.11 -8.66
N GLU A 167 -0.34 -3.39 -9.76
CA GLU A 167 0.32 -4.68 -9.98
C GLU A 167 1.31 -5.03 -8.85
N ALA A 168 2.10 -4.04 -8.39
CA ALA A 168 3.01 -4.21 -7.27
C ALA A 168 2.28 -4.61 -5.98
N CYS A 169 1.13 -3.99 -5.69
CA CYS A 169 0.31 -4.33 -4.52
C CYS A 169 -0.36 -5.71 -4.65
N GLU A 170 -0.82 -6.08 -5.84
CA GLU A 170 -1.36 -7.42 -6.12
C GLU A 170 -0.31 -8.50 -5.84
N GLN A 171 0.93 -8.31 -6.30
CA GLN A 171 2.03 -9.26 -6.15
C GLN A 171 2.61 -9.32 -4.74
N SER A 172 2.64 -8.21 -4.01
CA SER A 172 3.20 -8.13 -2.65
C SER A 172 2.20 -8.45 -1.54
N ASN A 173 0.98 -8.83 -1.87
CA ASN A 173 -0.15 -9.01 -0.92
C ASN A 173 -0.55 -7.74 -0.15
N ARG A 174 -0.16 -6.57 -0.62
CA ARG A 174 -0.57 -5.31 -0.03
C ARG A 174 -2.01 -4.98 -0.41
N ASN A 175 -2.83 -4.56 0.56
CA ASN A 175 -4.24 -4.23 0.31
C ASN A 175 -4.47 -2.74 0.04
N LYS A 176 -3.53 -1.88 0.41
CA LYS A 176 -3.63 -0.44 0.20
C LYS A 176 -2.87 -0.04 -1.05
N ILE A 177 -3.61 0.37 -2.08
CA ILE A 177 -3.03 0.94 -3.30
C ILE A 177 -2.55 2.36 -2.98
N PRO A 178 -1.26 2.69 -3.25
CA PRO A 178 -0.76 4.03 -3.01
C PRO A 178 -1.40 5.04 -3.95
N GLU A 179 -1.55 6.28 -3.48
CA GLU A 179 -1.98 7.39 -4.30
C GLU A 179 -0.81 7.95 -5.10
N ILE A 180 -1.05 8.30 -6.37
CA ILE A 180 -0.07 9.00 -7.21
C ILE A 180 -0.66 10.35 -7.58
N ASN A 181 -0.11 11.39 -6.97
CA ASN A 181 -0.58 12.74 -7.12
C ASN A 181 -0.08 13.42 -8.41
N LYS A 182 -0.72 14.52 -8.78
CA LYS A 182 -0.22 15.40 -9.84
C LYS A 182 1.05 16.11 -9.35
N PRO A 183 1.99 16.46 -10.26
CA PRO A 183 3.19 17.18 -9.90
C PRO A 183 2.89 18.54 -9.23
N ILE A 184 3.69 18.86 -8.22
CA ILE A 184 3.69 20.18 -7.58
C ILE A 184 5.06 20.84 -7.77
N SER A 185 5.13 22.15 -7.54
CA SER A 185 6.40 22.87 -7.52
C SER A 185 7.19 22.58 -6.23
N PHE A 186 8.50 22.75 -6.28
CA PHE A 186 9.34 22.70 -5.09
C PHE A 186 8.89 23.71 -4.03
N ALA A 187 8.52 24.93 -4.44
CA ALA A 187 8.00 25.97 -3.55
C ALA A 187 6.71 25.51 -2.83
N THR A 188 5.80 24.82 -3.52
CA THR A 188 4.59 24.24 -2.91
C THR A 188 4.95 23.22 -1.85
N MET A 189 5.88 22.30 -2.15
CA MET A 189 6.33 21.26 -1.21
C MET A 189 7.01 21.88 0.03
N ILE A 190 7.85 22.88 -0.16
CA ILE A 190 8.56 23.53 0.97
C ILE A 190 7.59 24.22 1.93
N ASN A 191 6.50 24.80 1.41
CA ASN A 191 5.49 25.47 2.22
C ASN A 191 4.46 24.50 2.83
N ASP A 192 4.44 23.25 2.43
CA ASP A 192 3.60 22.22 3.05
C ASP A 192 4.15 21.86 4.44
N ASN A 193 3.30 21.95 5.46
CA ASN A 193 3.62 21.59 6.84
C ASN A 193 2.62 20.56 7.41
N SER A 194 1.92 19.83 6.55
CA SER A 194 0.89 18.88 6.94
C SER A 194 1.45 17.62 7.61
N LEU A 195 2.71 17.25 7.31
CA LEU A 195 3.33 16.06 7.83
C LEU A 195 4.02 16.30 9.18
N ALA A 196 4.19 15.23 9.95
CA ALA A 196 4.88 15.26 11.24
C ALA A 196 6.38 15.51 11.08
N GLY A 197 7.00 15.05 9.99
CA GLY A 197 8.40 15.21 9.68
C GLY A 197 8.71 15.07 8.19
N TYR A 198 9.83 15.64 7.75
CA TYR A 198 10.36 15.57 6.39
C TYR A 198 11.81 15.12 6.42
N LEU A 199 12.14 14.09 5.66
CA LEU A 199 13.48 13.54 5.54
C LEU A 199 13.97 13.76 4.12
N TYR A 200 14.92 14.66 3.90
CA TYR A 200 15.54 14.79 2.59
C TYR A 200 16.84 13.98 2.54
N CYS A 201 16.95 13.13 1.52
CA CYS A 201 18.15 12.32 1.30
C CYS A 201 19.24 13.20 0.68
N SER A 202 20.35 13.35 1.40
CA SER A 202 21.47 14.20 1.05
C SER A 202 22.70 13.38 0.68
N LEU A 203 23.53 13.92 -0.20
CA LEU A 203 24.87 13.41 -0.48
C LEU A 203 25.93 13.89 0.51
N ASP A 204 25.57 14.82 1.42
CA ASP A 204 26.47 15.31 2.45
C ASP A 204 26.66 14.24 3.54
N ASN A 205 27.88 13.72 3.66
CA ASN A 205 28.23 12.70 4.66
C ASN A 205 28.21 13.23 6.11
N ASN A 206 28.09 14.53 6.32
CA ASN A 206 27.93 15.13 7.65
C ASN A 206 26.47 15.10 8.14
N GLU A 207 25.51 14.76 7.27
CA GLU A 207 24.12 14.61 7.69
C GLU A 207 23.91 13.36 8.56
N GLU A 208 22.83 13.35 9.31
CA GLU A 208 22.49 12.26 10.19
C GLU A 208 22.24 10.96 9.41
N LYS A 209 22.72 9.84 9.94
CA LYS A 209 22.42 8.53 9.32
C LYS A 209 20.94 8.18 9.56
N ILE A 210 20.19 7.96 8.50
CA ILE A 210 18.76 7.62 8.56
C ILE A 210 18.45 6.48 9.55
N LYS A 211 19.38 5.52 9.72
CA LYS A 211 19.26 4.43 10.67
C LYS A 211 19.19 4.86 12.14
N ASN A 212 19.69 6.05 12.49
CA ASN A 212 19.73 6.55 13.87
C ASN A 212 18.43 7.30 14.25
N MET A 213 17.60 7.65 13.29
CA MET A 213 16.38 8.40 13.55
C MET A 213 15.39 7.60 14.38
N LYS A 214 14.70 8.26 15.30
CA LYS A 214 13.56 7.72 16.03
C LYS A 214 12.29 8.11 15.31
N LEU A 215 11.48 7.14 14.97
CA LEU A 215 10.17 7.32 14.35
C LEU A 215 9.12 6.64 15.23
N THR A 216 7.94 7.23 15.30
CA THR A 216 6.80 6.64 16.02
C THR A 216 5.77 6.11 15.02
N LYS A 217 5.02 5.09 15.43
CA LYS A 217 3.88 4.59 14.66
C LYS A 217 2.84 5.71 14.47
N ASN A 218 2.12 5.66 13.37
CA ASN A 218 1.04 6.60 13.02
C ASN A 218 1.48 8.05 12.67
N GLU A 219 2.77 8.36 12.67
CA GLU A 219 3.23 9.66 12.18
C GLU A 219 3.24 9.70 10.65
N ALA A 220 2.66 10.77 10.09
CA ALA A 220 2.75 11.04 8.67
C ALA A 220 4.12 11.63 8.34
N ILE A 221 4.93 10.93 7.54
CA ILE A 221 6.32 11.28 7.24
C ILE A 221 6.50 11.48 5.74
N GLY A 222 7.26 12.52 5.38
CA GLY A 222 7.71 12.77 4.02
C GLY A 222 9.15 12.33 3.80
N ILE A 223 9.41 11.56 2.76
CA ILE A 223 10.75 11.25 2.24
C ILE A 223 10.96 12.09 1.00
N ILE A 224 12.04 12.87 0.93
CA ILE A 224 12.33 13.75 -0.21
C ILE A 224 13.56 13.25 -0.93
N ILE A 225 13.39 12.89 -2.21
CA ILE A 225 14.46 12.41 -3.09
C ILE A 225 14.67 13.43 -4.21
N GLY A 226 15.90 13.92 -4.33
CA GLY A 226 16.31 14.85 -5.36
C GLY A 226 16.35 14.26 -6.76
N PRO A 227 16.53 15.11 -7.80
CA PRO A 227 16.78 14.68 -9.16
C PRO A 227 18.16 14.01 -9.32
N GLU A 228 18.45 13.43 -10.50
CA GLU A 228 19.73 12.81 -10.81
C GLU A 228 20.93 13.78 -10.65
N GLY A 229 20.69 15.08 -10.83
CA GLY A 229 21.69 16.14 -10.64
C GLY A 229 21.73 16.73 -9.22
N ASP A 230 21.09 16.08 -8.25
CA ASP A 230 20.94 16.54 -6.86
C ASP A 230 20.16 17.85 -6.72
N PHE A 231 19.87 18.27 -5.49
CA PHE A 231 19.25 19.55 -5.21
C PHE A 231 20.16 20.71 -5.60
N SER A 232 19.60 21.84 -5.98
CA SER A 232 20.38 23.07 -6.12
C SER A 232 20.76 23.66 -4.75
N ALA A 233 21.74 24.55 -4.71
CA ALA A 233 22.13 25.20 -3.45
C ALA A 233 20.96 25.91 -2.77
N LYS A 234 20.08 26.58 -3.55
CA LYS A 234 18.88 27.25 -3.05
C LYS A 234 17.86 26.25 -2.48
N GLU A 235 17.71 25.11 -3.13
CA GLU A 235 16.81 24.06 -2.64
C GLU A 235 17.34 23.43 -1.35
N TYR A 236 18.65 23.19 -1.24
CA TYR A 236 19.27 22.74 0.00
C TYR A 236 19.05 23.73 1.16
N GLU A 237 19.29 25.02 0.95
CA GLU A 237 19.02 26.04 1.97
C GLU A 237 17.55 26.06 2.41
N SER A 238 16.63 25.91 1.45
CA SER A 238 15.19 25.83 1.74
C SER A 238 14.85 24.57 2.55
N LEU A 239 15.44 23.43 2.21
CA LEU A 239 15.24 22.16 2.94
C LEU A 239 15.80 22.24 4.37
N LYS A 240 16.99 22.83 4.56
CA LYS A 240 17.60 23.04 5.87
C LYS A 240 16.78 24.00 6.75
N SER A 241 16.19 25.02 6.17
CA SER A 241 15.36 26.01 6.87
C SER A 241 13.93 25.52 7.14
N LYS A 242 13.47 24.48 6.44
CA LYS A 242 12.10 23.98 6.59
C LYS A 242 11.92 23.38 7.99
N LYS A 243 10.88 23.86 8.69
CA LYS A 243 10.51 23.32 10.00
C LYS A 243 10.24 21.80 9.92
N LYS A 244 10.74 21.03 10.87
CA LYS A 244 10.64 19.58 10.94
C LYS A 244 11.28 18.84 9.76
N SER A 245 12.22 19.46 9.05
CA SER A 245 12.99 18.83 7.98
C SER A 245 14.38 18.46 8.49
N ILE A 246 14.80 17.25 8.17
CA ILE A 246 16.09 16.70 8.59
C ILE A 246 16.79 16.12 7.36
N GLY A 247 18.05 16.51 7.16
CA GLY A 247 18.91 15.88 6.16
C GLY A 247 19.41 14.53 6.65
N VAL A 248 19.36 13.53 5.78
CA VAL A 248 19.81 12.18 6.12
C VAL A 248 20.70 11.61 5.03
N THR A 249 21.75 10.90 5.45
CA THR A 249 22.59 10.13 4.53
C THR A 249 22.21 8.65 4.54
N LEU A 250 22.23 8.04 3.35
CA LEU A 250 21.91 6.62 3.14
C LEU A 250 23.17 5.73 3.16
N GLY A 251 24.34 6.32 3.26
CA GLY A 251 25.60 5.58 3.30
C GLY A 251 26.70 6.31 2.52
N PRO A 252 27.89 5.69 2.38
CA PRO A 252 29.08 6.35 1.81
C PRO A 252 29.02 6.44 0.27
N ASN A 253 28.13 5.72 -0.39
CA ASN A 253 28.06 5.68 -1.84
C ASN A 253 26.98 6.63 -2.38
N ILE A 254 27.23 7.23 -3.55
CA ILE A 254 26.22 7.98 -4.28
C ILE A 254 25.23 7.00 -4.90
N LEU A 255 23.99 7.05 -4.45
CA LEU A 255 22.90 6.21 -4.96
C LEU A 255 22.16 6.94 -6.08
N LYS A 256 21.70 6.19 -7.08
CA LYS A 256 20.72 6.73 -8.03
C LYS A 256 19.41 7.03 -7.32
N SER A 257 18.61 7.98 -7.86
CA SER A 257 17.36 8.43 -7.22
C SER A 257 16.40 7.26 -6.90
N GLU A 258 16.22 6.31 -7.83
CA GLU A 258 15.39 5.13 -7.58
C GLU A 258 15.95 4.24 -6.46
N THR A 259 17.26 4.06 -6.42
CA THR A 259 17.92 3.29 -5.35
C THR A 259 17.82 4.00 -4.00
N ALA A 260 18.02 5.31 -3.98
CA ALA A 260 17.88 6.13 -2.77
C ALA A 260 16.44 6.06 -2.22
N ALA A 261 15.43 6.17 -3.09
CA ALA A 261 14.02 6.06 -2.71
C ALA A 261 13.69 4.70 -2.09
N ILE A 262 14.11 3.61 -2.72
CA ILE A 262 13.90 2.24 -2.24
C ILE A 262 14.60 2.03 -0.89
N THR A 263 15.86 2.45 -0.78
CA THR A 263 16.65 2.30 0.44
C THR A 263 16.05 3.09 1.60
N ALA A 264 15.73 4.38 1.38
CA ALA A 264 15.12 5.23 2.41
C ALA A 264 13.78 4.66 2.87
N THR A 265 12.92 4.27 1.92
CA THR A 265 11.62 3.66 2.23
C THR A 265 11.78 2.40 3.06
N SER A 266 12.70 1.50 2.68
CA SER A 266 12.93 0.24 3.39
C SER A 266 13.40 0.47 4.84
N ILE A 267 14.34 1.40 5.07
CA ILE A 267 14.83 1.70 6.42
C ILE A 267 13.74 2.33 7.28
N ILE A 268 12.92 3.22 6.72
CA ILE A 268 11.83 3.87 7.44
C ILE A 268 10.75 2.86 7.80
N MET A 269 10.37 1.98 6.88
CA MET A 269 9.39 0.93 7.14
C MET A 269 9.87 -0.05 8.21
N ASP A 270 11.13 -0.48 8.16
CA ASP A 270 11.72 -1.31 9.22
C ASP A 270 11.60 -0.66 10.60
N LYS A 271 11.87 0.64 10.70
CA LYS A 271 11.72 1.38 11.96
C LYS A 271 10.28 1.47 12.45
N ILE A 272 9.33 1.68 11.54
CA ILE A 272 7.91 1.75 11.89
C ILE A 272 7.39 0.41 12.38
N TYR A 273 7.78 -0.70 11.75
CA TYR A 273 7.36 -2.03 12.16
C TYR A 273 8.00 -2.51 13.47
N ASN A 274 9.20 -2.02 13.77
CA ASN A 274 9.96 -2.41 14.96
C ASN A 274 9.91 -1.36 16.09
N ALA A 275 9.05 -0.33 16.00
CA ALA A 275 8.88 0.75 16.97
C ALA A 275 7.92 0.41 18.12
#